data_7a1c6b3bfaef2970d4a33af9743420fa
#
_entry.id   7a1c6b3bfaef2970d4a33af9743420fa
#
_cell.length_a   1.000
_cell.length_b   1.000
_cell.length_c   1.000
_cell.angle_alpha   90.00
_cell.angle_beta   90.00
_cell.angle_gamma   90.00
#
_symmetry.space_group_name_H-M   'P 1'
#
loop_
_entity.id
_entity.type
_entity.pdbx_description
1 polymer ?
#
loop_
_entity_poly.entity_id
_entity_poly.type
_entity_poly.pdbx_seq_one_letter_code
_entity_poly.pdbx_strand_id
1 'polypeptide(L)'
;DKFQENAVNDLYNELKKKPRATCIMACGTGKTEVGYWVYKKIKPKICLVLVPSIALVKQIRAAWLSQIPNNNPVMTFQLCSSKDITKDEDCVKVRKSDLSMEFFSDKNNLKEWLKKKSNVNKIIFSTYQSSKTLKGIFTKKKNIDFAVFDEAHRTAVLNQSVKSNFSFALKDENIPIKRRLFMTATRR
;
A
#
# COMPACT_ATOMS: atom_id res chain seq x y z
N ASP A 1 -8.76 -20.83 1.45
CA ASP A 1 -8.32 -21.69 0.34
C ASP A 1 -6.86 -22.10 0.57
N LYS A 2 -6.57 -23.42 0.46
CA LYS A 2 -5.24 -24.00 0.71
C LYS A 2 -4.14 -23.39 -0.18
N PHE A 3 -4.49 -22.99 -1.42
CA PHE A 3 -3.56 -22.33 -2.33
C PHE A 3 -3.11 -20.97 -1.78
N GLN A 4 -4.04 -20.16 -1.29
CA GLN A 4 -3.74 -18.85 -0.71
C GLN A 4 -2.94 -18.97 0.59
N GLU A 5 -3.23 -19.98 1.42
CA GLU A 5 -2.48 -20.24 2.66
C GLU A 5 -1.03 -20.61 2.36
N ASN A 6 -0.79 -21.45 1.36
CA ASN A 6 0.56 -21.81 0.92
C ASN A 6 1.29 -20.56 0.43
N ALA A 7 0.66 -19.75 -0.44
CA ALA A 7 1.24 -18.51 -0.93
C ALA A 7 1.62 -17.55 0.21
N VAL A 8 0.75 -17.39 1.21
CA VAL A 8 1.04 -16.54 2.40
C VAL A 8 2.23 -17.07 3.19
N ASN A 9 2.33 -18.40 3.38
CA ASN A 9 3.42 -19.03 4.12
C ASN A 9 4.76 -18.83 3.38
N ASP A 10 4.78 -19.07 2.08
CA ASP A 10 5.98 -18.94 1.24
C ASP A 10 6.48 -17.49 1.22
N LEU A 11 5.58 -16.52 0.98
CA LEU A 11 5.89 -15.10 0.99
C LEU A 11 6.42 -14.62 2.35
N TYR A 12 5.79 -15.06 3.44
CA TYR A 12 6.24 -14.73 4.78
C TYR A 12 7.63 -15.28 5.08
N ASN A 13 7.89 -16.53 4.69
CA ASN A 13 9.20 -17.18 4.88
C ASN A 13 10.27 -16.52 4.01
N GLU A 14 9.93 -16.11 2.79
CA GLU A 14 10.85 -15.36 1.94
C GLU A 14 11.18 -13.98 2.53
N LEU A 15 10.17 -13.24 3.01
CA LEU A 15 10.34 -11.91 3.63
C LEU A 15 11.07 -11.93 4.98
N LYS A 16 11.19 -13.10 5.62
CA LYS A 16 12.11 -13.28 6.77
C LYS A 16 13.58 -13.31 6.34
N LYS A 17 13.86 -13.86 5.17
CA LYS A 17 15.22 -14.07 4.66
C LYS A 17 15.68 -12.93 3.76
N LYS A 18 14.77 -12.32 3.02
CA LYS A 18 15.04 -11.29 2.02
C LYS A 18 14.17 -10.05 2.24
N PRO A 19 14.64 -8.85 1.88
CA PRO A 19 13.86 -7.62 2.02
C PRO A 19 12.74 -7.47 0.98
N ARG A 20 12.65 -8.36 -0.01
CA ARG A 20 11.69 -8.29 -1.13
C ARG A 20 11.15 -9.68 -1.45
N ALA A 21 9.84 -9.75 -1.71
CA ALA A 21 9.17 -10.94 -2.25
C ALA A 21 8.16 -10.51 -3.32
N THR A 22 7.89 -11.41 -4.27
CA THR A 22 6.93 -11.17 -5.35
C THR A 22 5.86 -12.26 -5.36
N CYS A 23 4.60 -11.83 -5.33
CA CYS A 23 3.43 -12.65 -5.46
C CYS A 23 2.86 -12.52 -6.88
N ILE A 24 2.83 -13.61 -7.63
CA ILE A 24 2.25 -13.66 -8.97
C ILE A 24 1.00 -14.51 -8.90
N MET A 25 -0.16 -13.87 -9.01
CA MET A 25 -1.47 -14.53 -8.96
C MET A 25 -2.39 -13.89 -9.99
N ALA A 26 -3.21 -14.69 -10.67
CA ALA A 26 -4.17 -14.18 -11.64
C ALA A 26 -5.15 -13.16 -11.03
N CYS A 27 -5.77 -12.32 -11.86
CA CYS A 27 -6.83 -11.43 -11.39
C CYS A 27 -7.99 -12.24 -10.81
N GLY A 28 -8.60 -11.75 -9.72
CA GLY A 28 -9.73 -12.43 -9.07
C GLY A 28 -9.38 -13.61 -8.15
N THR A 29 -8.11 -14.00 -8.03
CA THR A 29 -7.70 -15.15 -7.19
C THR A 29 -7.41 -14.78 -5.73
N GLY A 30 -7.79 -13.57 -5.30
CA GLY A 30 -7.63 -13.15 -3.90
C GLY A 30 -6.25 -12.57 -3.57
N LYS A 31 -5.59 -11.90 -4.52
CA LYS A 31 -4.31 -11.18 -4.23
C LYS A 31 -4.42 -10.25 -3.03
N THR A 32 -5.49 -9.47 -2.97
CA THR A 32 -5.73 -8.49 -1.90
C THR A 32 -5.75 -9.15 -0.52
N GLU A 33 -6.41 -10.31 -0.42
CA GLU A 33 -6.49 -11.13 0.79
C GLU A 33 -5.12 -11.70 1.16
N VAL A 34 -4.38 -12.23 0.20
CA VAL A 34 -3.00 -12.73 0.42
C VAL A 34 -2.12 -11.62 0.97
N GLY A 35 -2.18 -10.40 0.39
CA GLY A 35 -1.45 -9.24 0.90
C GLY A 35 -1.80 -8.91 2.35
N TYR A 36 -3.08 -8.94 2.70
CA TYR A 36 -3.55 -8.73 4.08
C TYR A 36 -3.05 -9.82 5.04
N TRP A 37 -3.11 -11.08 4.65
CA TRP A 37 -2.68 -12.18 5.53
C TRP A 37 -1.16 -12.20 5.73
N VAL A 38 -0.37 -11.80 4.73
CA VAL A 38 1.07 -11.56 4.90
C VAL A 38 1.31 -10.42 5.89
N TYR A 39 0.58 -9.29 5.76
CA TYR A 39 0.60 -8.19 6.74
C TYR A 39 0.29 -8.70 8.14
N LYS A 40 -0.79 -9.48 8.30
CA LYS A 40 -1.20 -10.06 9.60
C LYS A 40 -0.12 -10.95 10.22
N LYS A 41 0.62 -11.71 9.41
CA LYS A 41 1.75 -12.55 9.89
C LYS A 41 2.98 -11.72 10.26
N ILE A 42 3.32 -10.68 9.50
CA ILE A 42 4.48 -9.81 9.74
C ILE A 42 4.26 -8.94 10.97
N LYS A 43 3.02 -8.52 11.26
CA LYS A 43 2.64 -7.63 12.36
C LYS A 43 3.47 -6.33 12.40
N PRO A 44 3.56 -5.57 11.29
CA PRO A 44 4.37 -4.37 11.23
C PRO A 44 3.75 -3.26 12.07
N LYS A 45 4.57 -2.41 12.71
CA LYS A 45 4.10 -1.20 13.39
C LYS A 45 3.60 -0.17 12.39
N ILE A 46 4.32 -0.01 11.27
CA ILE A 46 3.95 0.89 10.17
C ILE A 46 3.93 0.08 8.87
N CYS A 47 2.77 0.02 8.24
CA CYS A 47 2.54 -0.58 6.93
C CYS A 47 2.20 0.49 5.89
N LEU A 48 2.72 0.35 4.66
CA LEU A 48 2.38 1.16 3.50
C LEU A 48 1.76 0.27 2.42
N VAL A 49 0.60 0.66 1.90
CA VAL A 49 -0.05 -0.02 0.78
C VAL A 49 -0.12 0.94 -0.39
N LEU A 50 0.54 0.57 -1.49
CA LEU A 50 0.64 1.37 -2.72
C LEU A 50 -0.16 0.74 -3.83
N VAL A 51 -1.04 1.53 -4.44
CA VAL A 51 -1.92 1.13 -5.55
C VAL A 51 -1.89 2.16 -6.68
N PRO A 52 -2.29 1.81 -7.91
CA PRO A 52 -2.27 2.72 -9.05
C PRO A 52 -3.26 3.88 -8.98
N SER A 53 -4.44 3.69 -8.38
CA SER A 53 -5.53 4.66 -8.44
C SER A 53 -6.25 4.87 -7.11
N ILE A 54 -7.01 5.96 -6.98
CA ILE A 54 -7.82 6.27 -5.79
C ILE A 54 -8.95 5.24 -5.60
N ALA A 55 -9.55 4.77 -6.69
CA ALA A 55 -10.60 3.75 -6.64
C ALA A 55 -10.05 2.46 -5.98
N LEU A 56 -8.83 2.06 -6.35
CA LEU A 56 -8.15 0.92 -5.74
C LEU A 56 -7.74 1.19 -4.29
N VAL A 57 -7.39 2.44 -3.90
CA VAL A 57 -7.15 2.79 -2.48
C VAL A 57 -8.40 2.51 -1.65
N LYS A 58 -9.58 2.94 -2.12
CA LYS A 58 -10.86 2.71 -1.42
C LYS A 58 -11.16 1.22 -1.32
N GLN A 59 -11.03 0.50 -2.43
CA GLN A 59 -11.33 -0.93 -2.51
C GLN A 59 -10.44 -1.75 -1.57
N ILE A 60 -9.12 -1.60 -1.66
CA ILE A 60 -8.18 -2.38 -0.84
C ILE A 60 -8.30 -2.03 0.64
N ARG A 61 -8.53 -0.74 0.95
CA ARG A 61 -8.76 -0.31 2.33
C ARG A 61 -10.03 -0.96 2.90
N ALA A 62 -11.15 -0.92 2.19
CA ALA A 62 -12.39 -1.55 2.63
C ALA A 62 -12.21 -3.06 2.85
N ALA A 63 -11.58 -3.75 1.88
CA ALA A 63 -11.31 -5.18 1.96
C ALA A 63 -10.40 -5.55 3.15
N TRP A 64 -9.39 -4.74 3.46
CA TRP A 64 -8.52 -4.99 4.59
C TRP A 64 -9.21 -4.70 5.92
N LEU A 65 -9.93 -3.57 6.02
CA LEU A 65 -10.60 -3.19 7.26
C LEU A 65 -11.72 -4.16 7.65
N SER A 66 -12.43 -4.73 6.68
CA SER A 66 -13.47 -5.75 6.95
C SER A 66 -12.92 -7.04 7.57
N GLN A 67 -11.62 -7.30 7.42
CA GLN A 67 -10.95 -8.48 7.98
C GLN A 67 -10.24 -8.23 9.31
N ILE A 68 -10.15 -6.96 9.76
CA ILE A 68 -9.50 -6.61 11.02
C ILE A 68 -10.48 -6.88 12.17
N PRO A 69 -10.12 -7.75 13.13
CA PRO A 69 -10.97 -8.02 14.28
C PRO A 69 -11.12 -6.78 15.17
N ASN A 70 -12.30 -6.60 15.77
CA ASN A 70 -12.59 -5.47 16.66
C ASN A 70 -11.64 -5.38 17.87
N ASN A 71 -11.11 -6.50 18.32
CA ASN A 71 -10.16 -6.59 19.45
C ASN A 71 -8.70 -6.25 19.04
N ASN A 72 -8.43 -6.00 17.77
CA ASN A 72 -7.09 -5.61 17.28
C ASN A 72 -7.18 -4.35 16.39
N PRO A 73 -7.54 -3.20 16.95
CA PRO A 73 -7.76 -1.99 16.16
C PRO A 73 -6.48 -1.53 15.45
N VAL A 74 -6.64 -0.87 14.32
CA VAL A 74 -5.54 -0.23 13.57
C VAL A 74 -5.88 1.22 13.32
N MET A 75 -4.86 2.06 13.22
CA MET A 75 -5.01 3.43 12.72
C MET A 75 -4.73 3.45 11.23
N THR A 76 -5.60 4.08 10.44
CA THR A 76 -5.42 4.19 8.99
C THR A 76 -5.25 5.64 8.56
N PHE A 77 -4.47 5.87 7.50
CA PHE A 77 -4.30 7.15 6.84
C PHE A 77 -4.39 6.95 5.33
N GLN A 78 -5.10 7.83 4.64
CA GLN A 78 -5.20 7.81 3.18
C GLN A 78 -4.42 8.98 2.61
N LEU A 79 -3.46 8.68 1.75
CA LEU A 79 -2.62 9.67 1.09
C LEU A 79 -2.90 9.66 -0.41
N CYS A 80 -3.75 10.58 -0.85
CA CYS A 80 -4.15 10.75 -2.25
C CYS A 80 -4.17 12.23 -2.58
N SER A 81 -3.80 12.61 -3.81
CA SER A 81 -3.85 13.99 -4.27
C SER A 81 -5.08 14.27 -5.14
N SER A 82 -5.51 15.53 -5.18
CA SER A 82 -6.58 15.96 -6.13
C SER A 82 -6.20 15.74 -7.59
N LYS A 83 -4.91 15.68 -7.91
CA LYS A 83 -4.38 15.39 -9.25
C LYS A 83 -4.56 13.91 -9.65
N ASP A 84 -4.74 13.03 -8.68
CA ASP A 84 -5.02 11.62 -8.94
C ASP A 84 -6.46 11.41 -9.45
N ILE A 85 -7.37 12.36 -9.13
CA ILE A 85 -8.80 12.30 -9.51
C ILE A 85 -8.99 12.60 -11.02
N THR A 86 -8.12 13.40 -11.62
CA THR A 86 -8.29 13.90 -13.00
C THR A 86 -7.68 12.99 -14.07
N LYS A 87 -6.94 11.95 -13.70
CA LYS A 87 -6.19 11.09 -14.64
C LYS A 87 -6.75 9.68 -14.82
N ASP A 88 -7.72 9.29 -14.03
CA ASP A 88 -8.38 7.98 -14.19
C ASP A 88 -9.49 8.09 -15.24
N GLU A 89 -9.12 8.01 -16.53
CA GLU A 89 -10.07 7.95 -17.65
C GLU A 89 -10.92 6.66 -17.64
N ASP A 90 -10.50 5.62 -16.92
CA ASP A 90 -11.18 4.32 -16.83
C ASP A 90 -12.01 4.13 -15.54
N CYS A 91 -12.07 5.11 -14.64
CA CYS A 91 -12.84 5.00 -13.41
C CYS A 91 -14.07 5.88 -13.43
N VAL A 92 -15.22 5.27 -13.12
CA VAL A 92 -16.47 5.95 -12.78
C VAL A 92 -16.15 7.24 -12.02
N LYS A 93 -16.61 8.40 -12.54
CA LYS A 93 -16.42 9.72 -11.93
C LYS A 93 -16.85 9.69 -10.47
N VAL A 94 -15.90 9.46 -9.58
CA VAL A 94 -16.13 9.50 -8.14
C VAL A 94 -16.33 10.97 -7.78
N ARG A 95 -17.56 11.38 -7.47
CA ARG A 95 -17.86 12.75 -7.06
C ARG A 95 -17.16 13.03 -5.74
N LYS A 96 -16.67 14.29 -5.56
CA LYS A 96 -16.10 14.74 -4.27
C LYS A 96 -17.04 14.51 -3.09
N SER A 97 -18.36 14.51 -3.32
CA SER A 97 -19.39 14.24 -2.32
C SER A 97 -19.44 12.78 -1.84
N ASP A 98 -18.95 11.81 -2.66
CA ASP A 98 -18.89 10.40 -2.26
C ASP A 98 -17.63 10.10 -1.44
N LEU A 99 -16.80 11.11 -1.24
CA LEU A 99 -15.58 11.11 -0.45
C LEU A 99 -15.88 11.54 0.99
N SER A 100 -16.78 10.85 1.69
CA SER A 100 -17.00 11.03 3.13
C SER A 100 -15.76 10.65 3.98
N MET A 101 -14.60 10.54 3.36
CA MET A 101 -13.32 10.24 3.95
C MET A 101 -12.36 11.39 3.67
N GLU A 102 -11.73 11.90 4.72
CA GLU A 102 -10.69 12.91 4.65
C GLU A 102 -9.51 12.39 3.83
N PHE A 103 -9.42 12.82 2.57
CA PHE A 103 -8.23 12.62 1.74
C PHE A 103 -7.22 13.70 2.10
N PHE A 104 -6.17 13.30 2.75
CA PHE A 104 -5.08 14.21 3.10
C PHE A 104 -3.95 14.07 2.08
N SER A 105 -3.73 15.11 1.27
CA SER A 105 -2.52 15.24 0.47
C SER A 105 -1.39 15.96 1.21
N ASP A 106 -1.64 16.35 2.47
CA ASP A 106 -0.72 17.20 3.24
C ASP A 106 0.27 16.37 4.06
N LYS A 107 1.54 16.74 3.87
CA LYS A 107 2.69 16.17 4.58
C LYS A 107 2.63 16.44 6.09
N ASN A 108 2.09 17.58 6.51
CA ASN A 108 2.02 17.97 7.91
C ASN A 108 0.99 17.13 8.66
N ASN A 109 -0.19 16.92 8.07
CA ASN A 109 -1.23 16.07 8.63
C ASN A 109 -0.73 14.63 8.83
N LEU A 110 0.02 14.08 7.86
CA LEU A 110 0.62 12.76 8.01
C LEU A 110 1.66 12.72 9.14
N LYS A 111 2.50 13.76 9.27
CA LYS A 111 3.48 13.84 10.36
C LYS A 111 2.81 13.89 11.73
N GLU A 112 1.75 14.67 11.89
CA GLU A 112 0.97 14.76 13.14
C GLU A 112 0.29 13.43 13.45
N TRP A 113 -0.34 12.80 12.45
CA TRP A 113 -0.93 11.49 12.62
C TRP A 113 0.09 10.44 13.05
N LEU A 114 1.30 10.47 12.48
CA LEU A 114 2.39 9.57 12.87
C LEU A 114 2.88 9.82 14.31
N LYS A 115 2.80 11.06 14.81
CA LYS A 115 3.18 11.42 16.19
C LYS A 115 2.17 10.93 17.22
N LYS A 116 0.90 10.70 16.84
CA LYS A 116 -0.10 10.17 17.77
C LYS A 116 0.42 8.89 18.40
N LYS A 117 0.71 8.94 19.71
CA LYS A 117 1.14 7.78 20.49
C LYS A 117 -0.03 6.81 20.55
N SER A 118 0.15 5.61 20.04
CA SER A 118 -0.83 4.54 20.14
C SER A 118 -0.10 3.21 20.13
N ASN A 119 -0.60 2.25 20.90
CA ASN A 119 -0.10 0.87 20.88
C ASN A 119 -0.64 0.07 19.68
N VAL A 120 -1.37 0.73 18.77
CA VAL A 120 -1.98 0.09 17.60
C VAL A 120 -1.10 0.26 16.36
N ASN A 121 -1.18 -0.70 15.46
CA ASN A 121 -0.49 -0.67 14.20
C ASN A 121 -1.06 0.43 13.29
N LYS A 122 -0.21 1.01 12.46
CA LYS A 122 -0.55 2.09 11.53
C LYS A 122 -0.47 1.61 10.09
N ILE A 123 -1.51 1.86 9.30
CA ILE A 123 -1.55 1.52 7.88
C ILE A 123 -1.77 2.79 7.07
N ILE A 124 -0.87 3.05 6.13
CA ILE A 124 -0.96 4.15 5.16
C ILE A 124 -1.37 3.54 3.83
N PHE A 125 -2.53 3.92 3.31
CA PHE A 125 -2.96 3.60 1.95
C PHE A 125 -2.67 4.79 1.04
N SER A 126 -1.97 4.57 -0.08
CA SER A 126 -1.55 5.66 -0.96
C SER A 126 -1.58 5.23 -2.43
N THR A 127 -1.80 6.18 -3.31
CA THR A 127 -1.45 5.98 -4.71
C THR A 127 0.06 6.07 -4.91
N TYR A 128 0.58 5.45 -5.99
CA TYR A 128 2.01 5.60 -6.34
C TYR A 128 2.39 7.06 -6.56
N GLN A 129 1.51 7.87 -7.15
CA GLN A 129 1.74 9.29 -7.39
C GLN A 129 1.92 10.05 -6.08
N SER A 130 1.03 9.85 -5.12
CA SER A 130 1.05 10.53 -3.81
C SER A 130 2.16 10.04 -2.90
N SER A 131 2.78 8.89 -3.18
CA SER A 131 3.89 8.36 -2.39
C SER A 131 5.09 9.31 -2.29
N LYS A 132 5.23 10.26 -3.24
CA LYS A 132 6.27 11.30 -3.20
C LYS A 132 6.18 12.20 -1.96
N THR A 133 4.99 12.37 -1.40
CA THR A 133 4.77 13.12 -0.15
C THR A 133 5.48 12.46 1.05
N LEU A 134 5.75 11.14 0.97
CA LEU A 134 6.44 10.40 2.03
C LEU A 134 7.94 10.75 2.13
N LYS A 135 8.52 11.38 1.09
CA LYS A 135 9.94 11.74 1.09
C LYS A 135 10.29 12.66 2.27
N GLY A 136 11.30 12.25 3.04
CA GLY A 136 11.77 12.98 4.22
C GLY A 136 10.85 12.94 5.44
N ILE A 137 9.78 12.11 5.42
CA ILE A 137 8.98 11.79 6.61
C ILE A 137 9.59 10.61 7.36
N PHE A 138 10.04 9.62 6.62
CA PHE A 138 10.71 8.45 7.14
C PHE A 138 12.23 8.55 6.97
N THR A 139 12.97 7.94 7.89
CA THR A 139 14.42 7.87 7.90
C THR A 139 14.87 6.43 8.09
N LYS A 140 16.15 6.10 7.90
CA LYS A 140 16.66 4.76 8.16
C LYS A 140 16.39 4.28 9.60
N LYS A 141 16.38 5.20 10.58
CA LYS A 141 16.07 4.90 11.99
C LYS A 141 14.55 4.75 12.24
N LYS A 142 13.73 5.52 11.52
CA LYS A 142 12.26 5.50 11.59
C LYS A 142 11.70 5.14 10.22
N ASN A 143 11.82 3.90 9.84
CA ASN A 143 11.41 3.39 8.54
C ASN A 143 10.00 2.77 8.57
N ILE A 144 9.49 2.46 7.39
CA ILE A 144 8.30 1.65 7.21
C ILE A 144 8.70 0.18 7.36
N ASP A 145 8.00 -0.57 8.21
CA ASP A 145 8.36 -1.97 8.48
C ASP A 145 8.00 -2.90 7.31
N PHE A 146 6.87 -2.63 6.66
CA PHE A 146 6.35 -3.46 5.57
C PHE A 146 5.61 -2.61 4.55
N ALA A 147 5.80 -2.88 3.27
CA ALA A 147 5.01 -2.26 2.20
C ALA A 147 4.51 -3.29 1.21
N VAL A 148 3.27 -3.09 0.75
CA VAL A 148 2.63 -3.82 -0.34
C VAL A 148 2.55 -2.93 -1.56
N PHE A 149 3.03 -3.42 -2.69
CA PHE A 149 3.00 -2.78 -4.00
C PHE A 149 2.01 -3.57 -4.87
N ASP A 150 0.77 -3.11 -4.92
CA ASP A 150 -0.28 -3.78 -5.67
C ASP A 150 -0.28 -3.34 -7.14
N GLU A 151 -0.72 -4.26 -8.03
CA GLU A 151 -0.73 -4.07 -9.49
C GLU A 151 0.62 -3.59 -10.05
N ALA A 152 1.72 -4.12 -9.50
CA ALA A 152 3.07 -3.71 -9.83
C ALA A 152 3.39 -3.80 -11.35
N HIS A 153 2.70 -4.66 -12.12
CA HIS A 153 2.86 -4.80 -13.56
C HIS A 153 2.28 -3.62 -14.36
N ARG A 154 1.19 -2.98 -13.90
CA ARG A 154 0.58 -1.83 -14.59
C ARG A 154 1.55 -0.67 -14.73
N THR A 155 2.50 -0.57 -13.81
CA THR A 155 3.51 0.49 -13.84
C THR A 155 4.53 0.31 -14.98
N ALA A 156 4.62 -0.86 -15.58
CA ALA A 156 5.52 -1.13 -16.72
C ALA A 156 4.91 -0.75 -18.09
N VAL A 157 3.57 -0.65 -18.19
CA VAL A 157 2.84 -0.37 -19.45
C VAL A 157 2.44 1.10 -19.56
N LEU A 158 2.23 1.78 -18.42
CA LEU A 158 1.75 3.14 -18.38
C LEU A 158 2.86 4.17 -18.64
N ASN A 159 2.46 5.37 -19.07
CA ASN A 159 3.29 6.53 -19.41
C ASN A 159 4.54 6.71 -18.52
N GLN A 160 5.60 7.34 -19.05
CA GLN A 160 6.88 7.60 -18.34
C GLN A 160 6.71 8.18 -16.93
N SER A 161 5.64 8.98 -16.69
CA SER A 161 5.33 9.55 -15.38
C SER A 161 4.95 8.51 -14.32
N VAL A 162 4.25 7.44 -14.70
CA VAL A 162 3.86 6.36 -13.77
C VAL A 162 5.06 5.48 -13.45
N LYS A 163 5.90 5.17 -14.44
CA LYS A 163 7.19 4.48 -14.22
C LYS A 163 8.06 5.26 -13.22
N SER A 164 8.09 6.60 -13.33
CA SER A 164 8.85 7.45 -12.41
C SER A 164 8.32 7.42 -10.97
N ASN A 165 7.00 7.33 -10.77
CA ASN A 165 6.39 7.30 -9.44
C ASN A 165 6.60 5.93 -8.75
N PHE A 166 6.50 4.84 -9.52
CA PHE A 166 6.78 3.51 -9.00
C PHE A 166 8.27 3.35 -8.64
N SER A 167 9.17 3.71 -9.56
CA SER A 167 10.62 3.66 -9.29
C SER A 167 11.04 4.58 -8.16
N PHE A 168 10.32 5.69 -7.94
CA PHE A 168 10.53 6.56 -6.79
C PHE A 168 10.30 5.81 -5.47
N ALA A 169 9.20 5.06 -5.35
CA ALA A 169 8.86 4.32 -4.12
C ALA A 169 9.76 3.09 -3.89
N LEU A 170 10.47 2.62 -4.92
CA LEU A 170 11.41 1.50 -4.80
C LEU A 170 12.73 1.87 -4.12
N LYS A 171 13.10 3.14 -4.14
CA LYS A 171 14.39 3.63 -3.65
C LYS A 171 14.33 3.94 -2.16
N ASP A 172 15.21 3.32 -1.37
CA ASP A 172 15.30 3.55 0.09
C ASP A 172 15.71 4.99 0.45
N GLU A 173 16.41 5.68 -0.44
CA GLU A 173 16.74 7.11 -0.29
C GLU A 173 15.49 8.02 -0.29
N ASN A 174 14.41 7.58 -0.95
CA ASN A 174 13.14 8.31 -1.00
C ASN A 174 12.20 7.87 0.12
N ILE A 175 12.00 6.54 0.24
CA ILE A 175 11.10 5.94 1.23
C ILE A 175 11.80 4.71 1.82
N PRO A 176 12.42 4.80 3.00
CA PRO A 176 13.07 3.67 3.63
C PRO A 176 12.05 2.64 4.11
N ILE A 177 12.10 1.45 3.55
CA ILE A 177 11.17 0.34 3.79
C ILE A 177 11.97 -0.93 4.08
N LYS A 178 11.69 -1.60 5.19
CA LYS A 178 12.39 -2.84 5.57
C LYS A 178 12.04 -4.03 4.69
N ARG A 179 10.74 -4.24 4.42
CA ARG A 179 10.24 -5.37 3.63
C ARG A 179 9.24 -4.90 2.60
N ARG A 180 9.36 -5.41 1.38
CA ARG A 180 8.49 -5.09 0.23
C ARG A 180 7.86 -6.34 -0.33
N LEU A 181 6.54 -6.36 -0.45
CA LEU A 181 5.77 -7.36 -1.16
C LEU A 181 5.24 -6.75 -2.45
N PHE A 182 5.63 -7.33 -3.59
CA PHE A 182 5.12 -6.96 -4.90
C PHE A 182 4.02 -7.92 -5.30
N MET A 183 2.87 -7.39 -5.67
CA MET A 183 1.70 -8.17 -6.10
C MET A 183 1.39 -7.85 -7.54
N THR A 184 1.32 -8.88 -8.38
CA THR A 184 1.12 -8.73 -9.82
C THR A 184 0.34 -9.88 -10.40
N ALA A 185 -0.39 -9.63 -11.50
CA ALA A 185 -1.10 -10.68 -12.23
C ALA A 185 -0.20 -11.39 -13.26
N THR A 186 0.88 -10.77 -13.69
CA THR A 186 1.75 -11.30 -14.76
C THR A 186 3.23 -11.22 -14.38
N ARG A 187 4.01 -12.23 -14.82
CA ARG A 187 5.47 -12.14 -14.86
C ARG A 187 5.90 -11.16 -15.94
N ARG A 188 6.82 -10.29 -15.62
CA ARG A 188 7.63 -9.55 -16.58
C ARG A 188 9.08 -9.55 -16.15
#